data_8538d82eee7bd2a81faadb0b9fcdde16
#
_entry.id   8538d82eee7bd2a81faadb0b9fcdde16
#
_cell.length_a   1.000
_cell.length_b   1.000
_cell.length_c   1.000
_cell.angle_alpha   90.00
_cell.angle_beta   90.00
_cell.angle_gamma   90.00
#
_symmetry.space_group_name_H-M   'P 1'
#
loop_
_entity.id
_entity.type
_entity.pdbx_description
1 polymer ?
#
loop_
_entity_poly.entity_id
_entity_poly.type
_entity_poly.pdbx_seq_one_letter_code
_entity_poly.pdbx_strand_id
1 'polypeptide(L)'
;KILYFFLPLLLAFLIHQSESLTPFLPQIIALTSLIIVLLLIFAQRFFIPLVIFILNLIVLSTGGISSFLFFLIYFLLFSLSFQSQPSLSLIYSLITIIFYSTSLSSTTSFIQLFSLLLITPLTYFISHQQETSQKTESVLTQDETDFLLWISLHLKSSLREIISLSDNPKIDKIAKDLLKNSAKLGRSIDQNSDEI
;
A
#
# COMPACT_ATOMS: atom_id res chain seq x y z
N LYS A 1 -10.17 -7.70 8.27
CA LYS A 1 -9.07 -7.55 7.30
C LYS A 1 -8.31 -8.88 7.07
N ILE A 2 -7.92 -9.63 8.11
CA ILE A 2 -7.18 -10.90 7.99
C ILE A 2 -7.94 -11.92 7.12
N LEU A 3 -9.24 -12.07 7.32
CA LEU A 3 -10.07 -13.00 6.54
C LEU A 3 -10.03 -12.70 5.04
N TYR A 4 -9.87 -11.44 4.66
CA TYR A 4 -9.83 -10.98 3.28
C TYR A 4 -8.59 -11.48 2.52
N PHE A 5 -7.46 -11.68 3.21
CA PHE A 5 -6.24 -12.23 2.63
C PHE A 5 -6.17 -13.76 2.75
N PHE A 6 -6.74 -14.30 3.81
CA PHE A 6 -6.72 -15.73 4.08
C PHE A 6 -7.67 -16.54 3.21
N LEU A 7 -8.89 -16.01 2.98
CA LEU A 7 -9.92 -16.70 2.21
C LEU A 7 -9.48 -17.08 0.79
N PRO A 8 -8.83 -16.19 0.01
CA PRO A 8 -8.34 -16.53 -1.32
C PRO A 8 -7.29 -17.64 -1.33
N LEU A 9 -6.36 -17.63 -0.38
CA LEU A 9 -5.34 -18.67 -0.23
C LEU A 9 -5.99 -20.03 0.09
N LEU A 10 -6.92 -20.04 1.06
CA LEU A 10 -7.66 -21.23 1.44
C LEU A 10 -8.46 -21.79 0.25
N LEU A 11 -9.14 -20.93 -0.50
CA LEU A 11 -9.89 -21.34 -1.69
C LEU A 11 -9.00 -21.95 -2.77
N ALA A 12 -7.84 -21.33 -3.05
CA ALA A 12 -6.87 -21.87 -4.01
C ALA A 12 -6.39 -23.27 -3.58
N PHE A 13 -6.12 -23.45 -2.29
CA PHE A 13 -5.70 -24.73 -1.75
C PHE A 13 -6.83 -25.78 -1.83
N LEU A 14 -8.05 -25.46 -1.45
CA LEU A 14 -9.20 -26.38 -1.53
C LEU A 14 -9.49 -26.81 -2.96
N ILE A 15 -9.40 -25.90 -3.94
CA ILE A 15 -9.58 -26.22 -5.35
C ILE A 15 -8.48 -27.18 -5.81
N HIS A 16 -7.22 -26.94 -5.42
CA HIS A 16 -6.11 -27.82 -5.77
C HIS A 16 -6.24 -29.22 -5.16
N GLN A 17 -6.73 -29.32 -3.91
CA GLN A 17 -6.95 -30.58 -3.21
C GLN A 17 -8.12 -31.39 -3.79
N SER A 18 -9.04 -30.76 -4.51
CA SER A 18 -10.22 -31.41 -5.08
C SER A 18 -9.90 -32.10 -6.40
N GLU A 19 -9.85 -33.42 -6.39
CA GLU A 19 -9.63 -34.23 -7.62
C GLU A 19 -10.66 -33.91 -8.71
N SER A 20 -11.89 -33.59 -8.35
CA SER A 20 -12.97 -33.26 -9.29
C SER A 20 -12.73 -31.93 -10.01
N LEU A 21 -12.03 -30.99 -9.41
CA LEU A 21 -11.77 -29.66 -9.96
C LEU A 21 -10.44 -29.56 -10.68
N THR A 22 -9.51 -30.47 -10.43
CA THR A 22 -8.18 -30.50 -11.06
C THR A 22 -8.20 -30.42 -12.58
N PRO A 23 -9.07 -31.14 -13.32
CA PRO A 23 -9.12 -31.04 -14.77
C PRO A 23 -9.63 -29.67 -15.28
N PHE A 24 -10.32 -28.91 -14.44
CA PHE A 24 -10.84 -27.57 -14.78
C PHE A 24 -9.93 -26.43 -14.33
N LEU A 25 -8.77 -26.70 -13.73
CA LEU A 25 -7.82 -25.68 -13.27
C LEU A 25 -7.45 -24.64 -14.34
N PRO A 26 -7.15 -25.01 -15.60
CA PRO A 26 -6.84 -24.02 -16.64
C PRO A 26 -8.01 -23.07 -16.92
N GLN A 27 -9.24 -23.60 -16.94
CA GLN A 27 -10.43 -22.79 -17.14
C GLN A 27 -10.71 -21.84 -15.97
N ILE A 28 -10.49 -22.31 -14.72
CA ILE A 28 -10.63 -21.49 -13.52
C ILE A 28 -9.60 -20.36 -13.54
N ILE A 29 -8.35 -20.65 -13.91
CA ILE A 29 -7.28 -19.65 -14.05
C ILE A 29 -7.64 -18.63 -15.13
N ALA A 30 -8.09 -19.08 -16.31
CA ALA A 30 -8.47 -18.18 -17.40
C ALA A 30 -9.66 -17.30 -17.02
N LEU A 31 -10.70 -17.85 -16.42
CA LEU A 31 -11.87 -17.11 -15.95
C LEU A 31 -11.49 -16.07 -14.88
N THR A 32 -10.68 -16.47 -13.93
CA THR A 32 -10.24 -15.58 -12.84
C THR A 32 -9.35 -14.45 -13.36
N SER A 33 -8.49 -14.74 -14.35
CA SER A 33 -7.67 -13.71 -15.03
C SER A 33 -8.56 -12.69 -15.75
N LEU A 34 -9.61 -13.14 -16.43
CA LEU A 34 -10.59 -12.26 -17.08
C LEU A 34 -11.31 -11.37 -16.05
N ILE A 35 -11.71 -11.94 -14.92
CA ILE A 35 -12.35 -11.21 -13.83
C ILE A 35 -11.40 -10.16 -13.25
N ILE A 36 -10.10 -10.47 -13.12
CA ILE A 36 -9.09 -9.49 -12.65
C ILE A 36 -9.03 -8.28 -13.58
N VAL A 37 -8.99 -8.50 -14.89
CA VAL A 37 -8.95 -7.40 -15.86
C VAL A 37 -10.23 -6.54 -15.77
N LEU A 38 -11.38 -7.15 -15.62
CA LEU A 38 -12.64 -6.42 -15.42
C LEU A 38 -12.66 -5.63 -14.11
N LEU A 39 -12.18 -6.22 -13.02
CA LEU A 39 -12.14 -5.55 -11.70
C LEU A 39 -11.10 -4.45 -11.59
N LEU A 40 -10.01 -4.50 -12.35
CA LEU A 40 -9.07 -3.38 -12.47
C LEU A 40 -9.76 -2.10 -12.96
N ILE A 41 -10.78 -2.25 -13.80
CA ILE A 41 -11.54 -1.11 -14.36
C ILE A 41 -12.62 -0.63 -13.39
N PHE A 42 -13.32 -1.53 -12.69
CA PHE A 42 -14.54 -1.22 -11.95
C PHE A 42 -14.40 -1.22 -10.43
N ALA A 43 -13.48 -2.00 -9.84
CA ALA A 43 -13.44 -2.20 -8.38
C ALA A 43 -12.05 -2.57 -7.87
N GLN A 44 -11.16 -1.60 -7.76
CA GLN A 44 -9.79 -1.77 -7.26
C GLN A 44 -9.71 -2.48 -5.89
N ARG A 45 -10.75 -2.39 -5.06
CA ARG A 45 -10.77 -2.95 -3.71
C ARG A 45 -10.61 -4.49 -3.67
N PHE A 46 -11.11 -5.20 -4.69
CA PHE A 46 -11.05 -6.67 -4.76
C PHE A 46 -9.85 -7.20 -5.53
N PHE A 47 -9.02 -6.32 -6.07
CA PHE A 47 -7.87 -6.68 -6.88
C PHE A 47 -6.86 -7.53 -6.10
N ILE A 48 -6.46 -7.12 -4.90
CA ILE A 48 -5.44 -7.82 -4.10
C ILE A 48 -5.84 -9.27 -3.77
N PRO A 49 -7.03 -9.56 -3.19
CA PRO A 49 -7.42 -10.94 -2.92
C PRO A 49 -7.48 -11.81 -4.16
N LEU A 50 -7.89 -11.26 -5.29
CA LEU A 50 -7.95 -12.00 -6.54
C LEU A 50 -6.56 -12.33 -7.08
N VAL A 51 -5.60 -11.40 -6.97
CA VAL A 51 -4.18 -11.64 -7.31
C VAL A 51 -3.60 -12.72 -6.40
N ILE A 52 -3.87 -12.66 -5.08
CA ILE A 52 -3.46 -13.70 -4.13
C ILE A 52 -4.00 -15.06 -4.56
N PHE A 53 -5.30 -15.13 -4.87
CA PHE A 53 -5.95 -16.36 -5.29
C PHE A 53 -5.31 -16.95 -6.54
N ILE A 54 -5.19 -16.17 -7.62
CA ILE A 54 -4.70 -16.68 -8.90
C ILE A 54 -3.23 -17.08 -8.84
N LEU A 55 -2.38 -16.29 -8.16
CA LEU A 55 -0.96 -16.62 -8.03
C LEU A 55 -0.75 -17.92 -7.24
N ASN A 56 -1.47 -18.10 -6.14
CA ASN A 56 -1.41 -19.35 -5.39
C ASN A 56 -1.96 -20.52 -6.19
N LEU A 57 -3.05 -20.33 -6.94
CA LEU A 57 -3.62 -21.39 -7.78
C LEU A 57 -2.63 -21.81 -8.88
N ILE A 58 -1.99 -20.86 -9.56
CA ILE A 58 -0.95 -21.15 -10.58
C ILE A 58 0.22 -21.92 -9.96
N VAL A 59 0.74 -21.46 -8.82
CA VAL A 59 1.88 -22.14 -8.17
C VAL A 59 1.48 -23.54 -7.72
N LEU A 60 0.31 -23.72 -7.11
CA LEU A 60 -0.17 -25.03 -6.68
C LEU A 60 -0.41 -25.96 -7.86
N SER A 61 -0.99 -25.47 -8.98
CA SER A 61 -1.25 -26.28 -10.17
C SER A 61 0.00 -26.71 -10.91
N THR A 62 1.11 -25.99 -10.78
CA THR A 62 2.39 -26.27 -11.43
C THR A 62 3.38 -27.07 -10.59
N GLY A 63 2.94 -27.57 -9.43
CA GLY A 63 3.76 -28.41 -8.56
C GLY A 63 4.02 -27.84 -7.17
N GLY A 64 3.27 -26.82 -6.76
CA GLY A 64 3.35 -26.24 -5.43
C GLY A 64 4.73 -25.66 -5.12
N ILE A 65 5.30 -26.10 -4.01
CA ILE A 65 6.62 -25.64 -3.56
C ILE A 65 7.77 -26.04 -4.50
N SER A 66 7.62 -27.14 -5.25
CA SER A 66 8.63 -27.60 -6.22
C SER A 66 8.50 -26.92 -7.58
N SER A 67 7.49 -26.07 -7.74
CA SER A 67 7.26 -25.33 -8.99
C SER A 67 8.35 -24.30 -9.26
N PHE A 68 8.77 -24.19 -10.52
CA PHE A 68 9.60 -23.06 -10.96
C PHE A 68 8.93 -21.71 -10.69
N LEU A 69 7.59 -21.65 -10.70
CA LEU A 69 6.82 -20.43 -10.47
C LEU A 69 6.68 -20.07 -8.98
N PHE A 70 7.27 -20.86 -8.06
CA PHE A 70 7.22 -20.57 -6.63
C PHE A 70 7.80 -19.19 -6.27
N PHE A 71 8.74 -18.67 -7.08
CA PHE A 71 9.28 -17.32 -6.89
C PHE A 71 8.21 -16.22 -6.92
N LEU A 72 7.04 -16.42 -7.57
CA LEU A 72 5.92 -15.48 -7.57
C LEU A 72 5.37 -15.24 -6.15
N ILE A 73 5.48 -16.22 -5.27
CA ILE A 73 5.07 -16.08 -3.86
C ILE A 73 5.94 -15.04 -3.14
N TYR A 74 7.24 -14.97 -3.46
CA TYR A 74 8.12 -13.94 -2.90
C TYR A 74 7.72 -12.55 -3.38
N PHE A 75 7.42 -12.39 -4.68
CA PHE A 75 6.92 -11.12 -5.22
C PHE A 75 5.59 -10.73 -4.58
N LEU A 76 4.71 -11.69 -4.36
CA LEU A 76 3.43 -11.45 -3.69
C LEU A 76 3.66 -10.96 -2.25
N LEU A 77 4.54 -11.59 -1.49
CA LEU A 77 4.88 -11.17 -0.13
C LEU A 77 5.48 -9.76 -0.10
N PHE A 78 6.40 -9.45 -1.00
CA PHE A 78 6.94 -8.10 -1.12
C PHE A 78 5.85 -7.08 -1.48
N SER A 79 5.00 -7.38 -2.46
CA SER A 79 3.90 -6.50 -2.84
C SER A 79 2.94 -6.22 -1.68
N LEU A 80 2.60 -7.26 -0.90
CA LEU A 80 1.77 -7.12 0.29
C LEU A 80 2.44 -6.28 1.38
N SER A 81 3.77 -6.35 1.51
CA SER A 81 4.53 -5.55 2.48
C SER A 81 4.45 -4.06 2.18
N PHE A 82 4.32 -3.67 0.91
CA PHE A 82 4.17 -2.27 0.51
C PHE A 82 2.74 -1.74 0.62
N GLN A 83 1.73 -2.62 0.54
CA GLN A 83 0.33 -2.20 0.51
C GLN A 83 -0.43 -2.42 1.81
N SER A 84 0.08 -3.29 2.69
CA SER A 84 -0.62 -3.71 3.90
C SER A 84 0.13 -3.36 5.17
N GLN A 85 -0.59 -3.41 6.29
CA GLN A 85 0.01 -3.28 7.62
C GLN A 85 1.04 -4.40 7.87
N PRO A 86 2.14 -4.12 8.60
CA PRO A 86 3.23 -5.10 8.85
C PRO A 86 2.73 -6.42 9.44
N SER A 87 1.76 -6.35 10.35
CA SER A 87 1.16 -7.53 10.97
C SER A 87 0.42 -8.43 9.98
N LEU A 88 -0.20 -7.87 8.94
CA LEU A 88 -0.92 -8.64 7.92
C LEU A 88 0.04 -9.39 7.00
N SER A 89 1.16 -8.77 6.60
CA SER A 89 2.17 -9.43 5.77
C SER A 89 2.82 -10.60 6.52
N LEU A 90 3.10 -10.44 7.82
CA LEU A 90 3.64 -11.50 8.67
C LEU A 90 2.65 -12.66 8.81
N ILE A 91 1.40 -12.39 9.13
CA ILE A 91 0.35 -13.42 9.25
C ILE A 91 0.18 -14.16 7.92
N TYR A 92 0.14 -13.43 6.80
CA TYR A 92 -0.01 -14.05 5.49
C TYR A 92 1.17 -14.98 5.16
N SER A 93 2.43 -14.56 5.44
CA SER A 93 3.60 -15.39 5.19
C SER A 93 3.61 -16.66 6.06
N LEU A 94 3.25 -16.56 7.35
CA LEU A 94 3.15 -17.74 8.24
C LEU A 94 2.08 -18.72 7.74
N ILE A 95 0.92 -18.23 7.34
CA ILE A 95 -0.15 -19.07 6.79
C ILE A 95 0.31 -19.73 5.50
N THR A 96 0.99 -18.99 4.61
CA THR A 96 1.54 -19.54 3.37
C THR A 96 2.54 -20.65 3.64
N ILE A 97 3.42 -20.50 4.63
CA ILE A 97 4.36 -21.54 5.06
C ILE A 97 3.60 -22.80 5.52
N ILE A 98 2.56 -22.65 6.33
CA ILE A 98 1.75 -23.79 6.82
C ILE A 98 1.11 -24.53 5.64
N PHE A 99 0.48 -23.81 4.69
CA PHE A 99 -0.16 -24.43 3.54
C PHE A 99 0.84 -25.19 2.63
N TYR A 100 1.97 -24.57 2.32
CA TYR A 100 2.97 -25.19 1.46
C TYR A 100 3.78 -26.29 2.18
N SER A 101 3.81 -26.32 3.51
CA SER A 101 4.46 -27.41 4.27
C SER A 101 3.80 -28.77 4.04
N THR A 102 2.52 -28.79 3.65
CA THR A 102 1.81 -30.04 3.36
C THR A 102 2.29 -30.72 2.09
N SER A 103 2.97 -30.00 1.19
CA SER A 103 3.48 -30.50 -0.09
C SER A 103 5.00 -30.75 -0.11
N LEU A 104 5.63 -30.90 1.07
CA LEU A 104 7.05 -31.20 1.18
C LEU A 104 7.35 -32.61 0.69
N SER A 105 8.05 -32.71 -0.45
CA SER A 105 8.42 -34.01 -1.07
C SER A 105 9.91 -34.17 -1.31
N SER A 106 10.71 -33.10 -1.26
CA SER A 106 12.12 -33.11 -1.59
C SER A 106 12.95 -32.16 -0.72
N THR A 107 14.28 -32.37 -0.70
CA THR A 107 15.22 -31.46 -0.03
C THR A 107 15.15 -30.04 -0.58
N THR A 108 14.94 -29.92 -1.89
CA THR A 108 14.78 -28.60 -2.55
C THR A 108 13.54 -27.87 -2.03
N SER A 109 12.42 -28.59 -1.83
CA SER A 109 11.19 -28.03 -1.26
C SER A 109 11.39 -27.53 0.16
N PHE A 110 12.22 -28.23 0.95
CA PHE A 110 12.56 -27.79 2.30
C PHE A 110 13.38 -26.49 2.29
N ILE A 111 14.37 -26.36 1.39
CA ILE A 111 15.18 -25.15 1.24
C ILE A 111 14.30 -23.97 0.82
N GLN A 112 13.36 -24.18 -0.10
CA GLN A 112 12.43 -23.14 -0.54
C GLN A 112 11.51 -22.68 0.59
N LEU A 113 10.97 -23.61 1.39
CA LEU A 113 10.16 -23.27 2.55
C LEU A 113 10.97 -22.52 3.61
N PHE A 114 12.21 -22.93 3.84
CA PHE A 114 13.12 -22.26 4.77
C PHE A 114 13.47 -20.85 4.28
N SER A 115 13.69 -20.65 2.98
CA SER A 115 13.92 -19.32 2.41
C SER A 115 12.69 -18.40 2.56
N LEU A 116 11.48 -18.94 2.44
CA LEU A 116 10.25 -18.21 2.70
C LEU A 116 10.17 -17.75 4.18
N LEU A 117 10.59 -18.63 5.10
CA LEU A 117 10.66 -18.30 6.53
C LEU A 117 11.67 -17.17 6.81
N LEU A 118 12.81 -17.16 6.10
CA LEU A 118 13.82 -16.09 6.23
C LEU A 118 13.34 -14.75 5.64
N ILE A 119 12.55 -14.78 4.57
CA ILE A 119 12.00 -13.56 3.96
C ILE A 119 10.90 -12.95 4.84
N THR A 120 10.20 -13.73 5.64
CA THR A 120 9.12 -13.24 6.51
C THR A 120 9.54 -12.06 7.41
N PRO A 121 10.62 -12.12 8.20
CA PRO A 121 11.07 -10.98 9.00
C PRO A 121 11.52 -9.80 8.15
N LEU A 122 12.09 -10.05 6.97
CA LEU A 122 12.49 -8.99 6.04
C LEU A 122 11.27 -8.22 5.52
N THR A 123 10.22 -8.91 5.07
CA THR A 123 8.98 -8.28 4.61
C THR A 123 8.28 -7.51 5.73
N TYR A 124 8.29 -8.04 6.95
CA TYR A 124 7.78 -7.34 8.13
C TYR A 124 8.55 -6.04 8.40
N PHE A 125 9.88 -6.10 8.36
CA PHE A 125 10.74 -4.94 8.60
C PHE A 125 10.52 -3.85 7.55
N ILE A 126 10.48 -4.21 6.25
CA ILE A 126 10.22 -3.26 5.14
C ILE A 126 8.85 -2.60 5.32
N SER A 127 7.82 -3.38 5.58
CA SER A 127 6.46 -2.87 5.80
C SER A 127 6.39 -1.92 6.99
N HIS A 128 7.06 -2.25 8.09
CA HIS A 128 7.11 -1.40 9.27
C HIS A 128 7.87 -0.09 9.03
N GLN A 129 9.00 -0.16 8.33
CA GLN A 129 9.77 1.04 7.97
C GLN A 129 8.96 1.97 7.07
N GLN A 130 8.23 1.42 6.11
CA GLN A 130 7.37 2.22 5.22
C GLN A 130 6.22 2.88 5.97
N GLU A 131 5.55 2.17 6.89
CA GLU A 131 4.49 2.75 7.73
C GLU A 131 5.03 3.92 8.57
N THR A 132 6.23 3.76 9.13
CA THR A 132 6.89 4.81 9.92
C THR A 132 7.26 6.01 9.05
N SER A 133 7.79 5.77 7.84
CA SER A 133 8.14 6.85 6.90
C SER A 133 6.92 7.63 6.46
N GLN A 134 5.82 6.97 6.13
CA GLN A 134 4.56 7.62 5.76
C GLN A 134 3.97 8.47 6.90
N LYS A 135 4.02 7.96 8.13
CA LYS A 135 3.59 8.73 9.31
C LYS A 135 4.45 9.97 9.53
N THR A 136 5.77 9.84 9.38
CA THR A 136 6.70 10.97 9.53
C THR A 136 6.47 12.01 8.45
N GLU A 137 6.26 11.59 7.20
CA GLU A 137 5.97 12.49 6.08
C GLU A 137 4.65 13.25 6.30
N SER A 138 3.60 12.56 6.74
CA SER A 138 2.31 13.22 7.04
C SER A 138 2.42 14.24 8.17
N VAL A 139 3.19 13.95 9.23
CA VAL A 139 3.43 14.89 10.33
C VAL A 139 4.23 16.11 9.85
N LEU A 140 5.28 15.89 9.05
CA LEU A 140 6.08 17.00 8.49
C LEU A 140 5.23 17.92 7.62
N THR A 141 4.39 17.35 6.76
CA THR A 141 3.50 18.13 5.87
C THR A 141 2.49 18.93 6.69
N GLN A 142 1.96 18.36 7.76
CA GLN A 142 1.04 19.07 8.66
C GLN A 142 1.74 20.20 9.41
N ASP A 143 2.92 19.96 9.97
CA ASP A 143 3.71 20.98 10.68
C ASP A 143 4.11 22.13 9.74
N GLU A 144 4.52 21.84 8.49
CA GLU A 144 4.79 22.86 7.48
C GLU A 144 3.54 23.70 7.14
N THR A 145 2.39 23.06 6.99
CA THR A 145 1.12 23.74 6.71
C THR A 145 0.71 24.64 7.87
N ASP A 146 0.78 24.16 9.10
CA ASP A 146 0.46 24.91 10.31
C ASP A 146 1.42 26.11 10.49
N PHE A 147 2.71 25.92 10.21
CA PHE A 147 3.70 27.01 10.26
C PHE A 147 3.44 28.08 9.21
N LEU A 148 3.11 27.69 7.97
CA LEU A 148 2.76 28.65 6.90
C LEU A 148 1.47 29.40 7.20
N LEU A 149 0.48 28.72 7.78
CA LEU A 149 -0.77 29.32 8.24
C LEU A 149 -0.53 30.32 9.35
N TRP A 150 0.28 29.98 10.35
CA TRP A 150 0.67 30.85 11.45
C TRP A 150 1.40 32.10 10.95
N ILE A 151 2.40 31.93 10.04
CA ILE A 151 3.09 33.06 9.40
C ILE A 151 2.10 33.95 8.67
N SER A 152 1.22 33.39 7.85
CA SER A 152 0.30 34.16 7.05
C SER A 152 -0.68 34.98 7.90
N LEU A 153 -1.17 34.43 9.00
CA LEU A 153 -2.04 35.10 9.96
C LEU A 153 -1.32 36.23 10.72
N HIS A 154 -0.10 35.97 11.22
CA HIS A 154 0.70 36.97 11.93
C HIS A 154 1.14 38.12 11.01
N LEU A 155 1.61 37.76 9.81
CA LEU A 155 2.01 38.75 8.81
C LEU A 155 0.85 39.64 8.39
N LYS A 156 -0.34 39.04 8.21
CA LYS A 156 -1.56 39.75 7.85
C LYS A 156 -2.01 40.71 8.96
N SER A 157 -1.90 40.31 10.23
CA SER A 157 -2.21 41.14 11.37
C SER A 157 -1.23 42.33 11.48
N SER A 158 0.06 42.05 11.44
CA SER A 158 1.13 43.07 11.56
C SER A 158 1.12 44.06 10.40
N LEU A 159 0.82 43.58 9.16
CA LEU A 159 0.71 44.46 8.01
C LEU A 159 -0.51 45.38 8.10
N ARG A 160 -1.64 44.91 8.65
CA ARG A 160 -2.80 45.76 8.91
C ARG A 160 -2.51 46.84 9.95
N GLU A 161 -1.78 46.47 10.99
CA GLU A 161 -1.37 47.44 12.02
C GLU A 161 -0.42 48.50 11.45
N ILE A 162 0.56 48.12 10.63
CA ILE A 162 1.46 49.03 9.94
C ILE A 162 0.68 50.00 9.03
N ILE A 163 -0.30 49.51 8.29
CA ILE A 163 -1.16 50.32 7.43
C ILE A 163 -1.97 51.35 8.27
N SER A 164 -2.47 50.93 9.45
CA SER A 164 -3.25 51.79 10.32
C SER A 164 -2.43 52.88 11.04
N LEU A 165 -1.12 52.63 11.25
CA LEU A 165 -0.22 53.55 11.96
C LEU A 165 0.64 54.42 11.02
N SER A 166 0.66 54.13 9.72
CA SER A 166 1.54 54.79 8.76
C SER A 166 0.82 55.87 7.95
N ASP A 167 1.24 57.13 8.13
CA ASP A 167 0.83 58.26 7.28
C ASP A 167 1.67 58.35 5.98
N ASN A 168 2.59 57.43 5.71
CA ASN A 168 3.48 57.46 4.58
C ASN A 168 2.91 56.64 3.40
N PRO A 169 2.57 57.25 2.24
CA PRO A 169 1.93 56.57 1.11
C PRO A 169 2.81 55.48 0.46
N LYS A 170 4.14 55.54 0.63
CA LYS A 170 5.04 54.48 0.15
C LYS A 170 4.96 53.20 1.01
N ILE A 171 4.86 53.38 2.33
CA ILE A 171 4.74 52.26 3.27
C ILE A 171 3.38 51.57 3.10
N ASP A 172 2.32 52.34 2.95
CA ASP A 172 0.96 51.87 2.69
C ASP A 172 0.87 51.01 1.42
N LYS A 173 1.54 51.45 0.35
CA LYS A 173 1.60 50.69 -0.91
C LYS A 173 2.34 49.36 -0.75
N ILE A 174 3.51 49.33 -0.10
CA ILE A 174 4.30 48.14 0.14
C ILE A 174 3.53 47.14 1.03
N ALA A 175 2.91 47.63 2.10
CA ALA A 175 2.13 46.82 3.01
C ALA A 175 0.90 46.17 2.32
N LYS A 176 0.21 46.91 1.44
CA LYS A 176 -0.92 46.40 0.62
C LYS A 176 -0.47 45.33 -0.39
N ASP A 177 0.70 45.52 -1.02
CA ASP A 177 1.26 44.53 -1.93
C ASP A 177 1.68 43.24 -1.22
N LEU A 178 2.26 43.34 -0.02
CA LEU A 178 2.59 42.20 0.84
C LEU A 178 1.33 41.46 1.33
N LEU A 179 0.27 42.20 1.69
CA LEU A 179 -1.02 41.64 2.09
C LEU A 179 -1.66 40.83 0.93
N LYS A 180 -1.57 41.37 -0.28
CA LYS A 180 -2.07 40.70 -1.49
C LYS A 180 -1.31 39.43 -1.79
N ASN A 181 0.01 39.43 -1.62
CA ASN A 181 0.86 38.25 -1.85
C ASN A 181 0.66 37.19 -0.75
N SER A 182 0.53 37.57 0.51
CA SER A 182 0.20 36.69 1.62
C SER A 182 -1.18 36.01 1.43
N ALA A 183 -2.17 36.73 0.91
CA ALA A 183 -3.48 36.17 0.60
C ALA A 183 -3.45 35.16 -0.57
N LYS A 184 -2.55 35.35 -1.55
CA LYS A 184 -2.34 34.38 -2.62
C LYS A 184 -1.69 33.08 -2.08
N LEU A 185 -0.70 33.21 -1.21
CA LEU A 185 -0.05 32.07 -0.54
C LEU A 185 -1.06 31.26 0.29
N GLY A 186 -1.91 31.90 1.07
CA GLY A 186 -2.96 31.22 1.82
C GLY A 186 -3.92 30.42 0.93
N ARG A 187 -4.30 30.93 -0.22
CA ARG A 187 -5.18 30.21 -1.17
C ARG A 187 -4.50 29.04 -1.85
N SER A 188 -3.22 29.12 -2.13
CA SER A 188 -2.47 28.00 -2.72
C SER A 188 -2.27 26.84 -1.71
N ILE A 189 -2.25 27.14 -0.42
CA ILE A 189 -2.17 26.13 0.66
C ILE A 189 -3.52 25.44 0.80
N ASP A 190 -4.63 26.17 0.82
CA ASP A 190 -5.99 25.59 0.88
C ASP A 190 -6.29 24.67 -0.32
N GLN A 191 -5.86 25.05 -1.52
CA GLN A 191 -6.04 24.21 -2.72
C GLN A 191 -5.24 22.90 -2.69
N ASN A 192 -4.03 22.91 -2.13
CA ASN A 192 -3.22 21.69 -2.00
C ASN A 192 -3.72 20.76 -0.88
N SER A 193 -4.43 21.27 0.12
CA SER A 193 -5.00 20.44 1.20
C SER A 193 -6.26 19.69 0.78
N ASP A 194 -6.97 20.13 -0.26
CA ASP A 194 -8.17 19.46 -0.79
C ASP A 194 -7.86 18.35 -1.81
N GLU A 195 -6.59 18.21 -2.25
CA GLU A 195 -6.14 17.18 -3.20
C GLU A 195 -5.49 15.95 -2.53
N ILE A 196 -5.36 15.91 -1.19
CA ILE A 196 -4.80 14.80 -0.41
C ILE A 196 -5.90 14.02 0.31
#